data_06192c83f382830bea645f03e7c90c58
#
_entry.id   06192c83f382830bea645f03e7c90c58
#
_cell.length_a   1.000
_cell.length_b   1.000
_cell.length_c   1.000
_cell.angle_alpha   90.00
_cell.angle_beta   90.00
_cell.angle_gamma   90.00
#
_symmetry.space_group_name_H-M   'P 1'
#
loop_
_entity.id
_entity.type
_entity.pdbx_description
1 polymer ?
#
loop_
_entity_poly.entity_id
_entity_poly.type
_entity_poly.pdbx_seq_one_letter_code
_entity_poly.pdbx_strand_id
1 'polypeptide(L)'
;MKTQYMMNPFTSNKWRFAGAVCSVFASSVLLSACGGGGGSAPTEVPEAVVFSVANAVVLEGNTGGTQLKFLVTLSKPAVRGVDVFYTTASTAKTGVSSTGSATGVSSCPGTASANADYVSISAKKLSIAAGATTGELVVDVCPDAIFEPNETLKVVWSSAGSAGGTAIGTIINDDAGGLNGTGAVTVMGGVAAFGRDTQSLTNSDVDGAKGFSFTKRQSDASWNCTYDKVTGLSWLRPWGSGQAYSGNTAAVNQANAANSCGANDWRVPTVNELLSLMDVSRAATYRAVNADREGVLEDEMTGAFWTGEVVSGATTNAWVVDSSNGGAVSYIAKASPAGLRLVSGQPLTNGNSRATVCTDDTRYKDFGDQSVEDTKTGLMWKQCPEGSSGASCNTTSPSTFASDAAIVAYVSSVNANPNVFGLGYSDWRTPTVKELSSLVDRCTSSPAINGTNFPNNTSTSFVTSSVNANNLAQYWYVDFAQGTIAVGPPTGKYLRLVRAGQ
;
A
#
# COMPACT_ATOMS: atom_id res chain seq x y z
N MET A 1 68.92 23.02 13.48
CA MET A 1 69.38 21.68 13.86
C MET A 1 68.56 20.68 13.04
N LYS A 2 69.26 19.89 12.25
CA LYS A 2 68.74 18.79 11.45
C LYS A 2 68.37 17.63 12.36
N THR A 3 67.25 16.92 12.12
CA THR A 3 67.25 15.48 12.28
C THR A 3 66.19 14.91 11.32
N GLN A 4 66.65 14.17 10.34
CA GLN A 4 65.92 13.22 9.49
C GLN A 4 65.68 11.93 10.33
N TYR A 5 64.54 11.28 10.13
CA TYR A 5 64.42 9.83 10.26
C TYR A 5 63.43 9.29 9.25
N MET A 6 63.95 8.66 8.29
CA MET A 6 63.76 7.36 7.65
C MET A 6 62.34 6.86 7.38
N MET A 7 62.09 6.66 6.10
CA MET A 7 61.07 5.78 5.49
C MET A 7 61.24 4.33 5.92
N ASN A 8 60.11 3.65 6.08
CA ASN A 8 60.08 2.21 5.86
C ASN A 8 58.75 1.86 5.09
N PRO A 9 58.80 1.09 4.01
CA PRO A 9 57.67 0.84 3.15
C PRO A 9 56.96 -0.41 3.62
N PHE A 10 55.68 -0.32 3.98
CA PHE A 10 54.81 -1.50 4.11
C PHE A 10 54.04 -1.73 2.82
N THR A 11 54.25 -2.88 2.29
CA THR A 11 53.77 -3.49 1.11
C THR A 11 52.23 -3.48 0.99
N SER A 12 51.74 -3.01 -0.15
CA SER A 12 50.37 -3.10 -0.59
C SER A 12 49.98 -4.53 -0.91
N ASN A 13 49.08 -5.14 -0.12
CA ASN A 13 48.36 -6.34 -0.52
C ASN A 13 47.10 -5.93 -1.31
N LYS A 14 47.20 -5.99 -2.62
CA LYS A 14 46.06 -5.90 -3.54
C LYS A 14 45.32 -7.24 -3.53
N TRP A 15 44.19 -7.29 -2.88
CA TRP A 15 43.20 -8.35 -3.12
C TRP A 15 42.45 -8.02 -4.40
N ARG A 16 42.80 -8.75 -5.46
CA ARG A 16 42.02 -8.75 -6.69
C ARG A 16 40.85 -9.69 -6.51
N PHE A 17 39.64 -9.18 -6.41
CA PHE A 17 38.43 -9.96 -6.67
C PHE A 17 38.32 -10.14 -8.18
N ALA A 18 38.58 -11.36 -8.64
CA ALA A 18 38.25 -11.76 -9.99
C ALA A 18 36.74 -12.04 -10.06
N GLY A 19 35.97 -11.10 -10.60
CA GLY A 19 34.61 -11.33 -11.00
C GLY A 19 34.61 -12.21 -12.25
N ALA A 20 34.19 -13.46 -12.10
CA ALA A 20 33.90 -14.31 -13.24
C ALA A 20 32.53 -13.94 -13.80
N VAL A 21 32.53 -13.09 -14.82
CA VAL A 21 31.38 -12.92 -15.71
C VAL A 21 31.42 -14.10 -16.67
N CYS A 22 30.53 -15.07 -16.48
CA CYS A 22 30.34 -16.18 -17.41
C CYS A 22 29.46 -15.69 -18.58
N SER A 23 30.07 -15.07 -19.58
CA SER A 23 29.44 -14.83 -20.88
C SER A 23 29.52 -16.13 -21.69
N VAL A 24 28.38 -16.76 -21.88
CA VAL A 24 28.24 -17.89 -22.80
C VAL A 24 28.32 -17.36 -24.22
N PHE A 25 29.52 -17.38 -24.81
CA PHE A 25 29.68 -17.28 -26.25
C PHE A 25 29.46 -18.67 -26.88
N ALA A 26 28.46 -18.80 -27.70
CA ALA A 26 28.30 -19.92 -28.60
C ALA A 26 29.40 -19.86 -29.68
N SER A 27 30.44 -20.62 -29.51
CA SER A 27 31.44 -20.80 -30.57
C SER A 27 31.02 -22.00 -31.45
N SER A 28 30.56 -21.68 -32.64
CA SER A 28 30.43 -22.66 -33.73
C SER A 28 31.79 -23.07 -34.23
N VAL A 29 32.20 -24.28 -33.88
CA VAL A 29 33.37 -24.96 -34.48
C VAL A 29 32.91 -25.74 -35.68
N LEU A 30 33.25 -25.27 -36.89
CA LEU A 30 33.16 -26.02 -38.10
C LEU A 30 34.40 -26.98 -38.15
N LEU A 31 34.18 -28.24 -37.88
CA LEU A 31 35.11 -29.29 -38.26
C LEU A 31 34.58 -29.99 -39.53
N SER A 32 35.23 -29.72 -40.66
CA SER A 32 35.09 -30.56 -41.83
C SER A 32 36.00 -31.81 -41.68
N ALA A 33 35.39 -32.95 -41.50
CA ALA A 33 36.07 -34.26 -41.65
C ALA A 33 35.29 -35.09 -42.67
N CYS A 34 35.96 -35.38 -43.75
CA CYS A 34 35.54 -36.32 -44.78
C CYS A 34 35.75 -37.76 -44.28
N GLY A 35 34.73 -38.64 -44.35
CA GLY A 35 34.88 -40.07 -44.08
C GLY A 35 33.51 -40.74 -43.76
N GLY A 36 33.02 -41.57 -44.68
CA GLY A 36 31.71 -42.16 -44.68
C GLY A 36 31.43 -43.15 -43.53
N GLY A 37 30.16 -43.28 -43.23
CA GLY A 37 29.60 -44.28 -42.30
C GLY A 37 28.38 -43.75 -41.56
N GLY A 38 27.24 -44.36 -41.75
CA GLY A 38 25.92 -44.21 -41.15
C GLY A 38 25.78 -43.24 -39.98
N GLY A 39 25.47 -41.96 -40.26
CA GLY A 39 25.23 -40.99 -39.23
C GLY A 39 23.82 -41.09 -38.66
N SER A 40 23.71 -41.55 -37.42
CA SER A 40 22.55 -41.17 -36.60
C SER A 40 22.52 -39.62 -36.49
N ALA A 41 21.42 -39.02 -36.88
CA ALA A 41 21.21 -37.58 -36.68
C ALA A 41 21.51 -37.23 -35.21
N PRO A 42 22.16 -36.07 -34.96
CA PRO A 42 22.37 -35.64 -33.60
C PRO A 42 20.99 -35.55 -32.92
N THR A 43 20.81 -36.31 -31.86
CA THR A 43 19.66 -36.22 -31.00
C THR A 43 19.71 -34.81 -30.40
N GLU A 44 18.91 -33.88 -30.96
CA GLU A 44 18.69 -32.58 -30.28
C GLU A 44 18.23 -32.89 -28.87
N VAL A 45 19.05 -32.52 -27.88
CA VAL A 45 18.63 -32.54 -26.49
C VAL A 45 17.48 -31.56 -26.39
N PRO A 46 16.27 -32.01 -26.04
CA PRO A 46 15.15 -31.07 -25.98
C PRO A 46 15.47 -29.97 -24.95
N GLU A 47 15.56 -28.76 -25.43
CA GLU A 47 15.78 -27.62 -24.56
C GLU A 47 14.71 -27.60 -23.44
N ALA A 48 15.13 -27.47 -22.19
CA ALA A 48 14.21 -27.53 -21.04
C ALA A 48 13.12 -26.47 -21.13
N VAL A 49 11.91 -26.85 -20.78
CA VAL A 49 10.78 -25.90 -20.65
C VAL A 49 11.01 -25.10 -19.37
N VAL A 50 11.05 -23.76 -19.49
CA VAL A 50 11.15 -22.86 -18.34
C VAL A 50 9.74 -22.49 -17.91
N PHE A 51 9.50 -22.51 -16.60
CA PHE A 51 8.23 -22.16 -15.97
C PHE A 51 8.34 -20.80 -15.30
N SER A 52 7.29 -20.02 -15.38
CA SER A 52 7.06 -18.86 -14.54
C SER A 52 5.65 -18.91 -13.97
N VAL A 53 5.48 -18.45 -12.74
CA VAL A 53 4.20 -18.30 -12.09
C VAL A 53 4.06 -16.84 -11.67
N ALA A 54 3.04 -16.17 -12.20
CA ALA A 54 2.79 -14.78 -11.89
C ALA A 54 2.16 -14.63 -10.49
N ASN A 55 2.42 -13.51 -9.82
CA ASN A 55 1.66 -13.12 -8.64
C ASN A 55 0.18 -12.94 -8.99
N ALA A 56 -0.69 -13.15 -8.01
CA ALA A 56 -2.13 -13.08 -8.20
C ALA A 56 -2.77 -12.19 -7.13
N VAL A 57 -3.91 -11.60 -7.49
CA VAL A 57 -4.69 -10.73 -6.60
C VAL A 57 -6.16 -11.10 -6.77
N VAL A 58 -6.92 -11.11 -5.68
CA VAL A 58 -8.36 -11.35 -5.68
C VAL A 58 -9.02 -10.55 -4.57
N LEU A 59 -10.27 -10.14 -4.78
CA LEU A 59 -11.15 -9.66 -3.71
C LEU A 59 -11.58 -10.84 -2.86
N GLU A 60 -11.63 -10.66 -1.55
CA GLU A 60 -12.10 -11.67 -0.64
C GLU A 60 -13.56 -12.06 -0.93
N GLY A 61 -14.43 -11.07 -1.00
CA GLY A 61 -15.87 -11.22 -1.19
C GLY A 61 -16.58 -11.53 0.12
N ASN A 62 -17.86 -11.18 0.19
CA ASN A 62 -18.65 -11.33 1.42
C ASN A 62 -19.43 -12.66 1.49
N THR A 63 -19.62 -13.34 0.39
CA THR A 63 -20.36 -14.61 0.28
C THR A 63 -19.94 -15.41 -0.94
N GLY A 64 -20.06 -16.74 -0.87
CA GLY A 64 -19.74 -17.61 -2.00
C GLY A 64 -18.26 -18.02 -2.01
N GLY A 65 -17.85 -18.83 -2.96
CA GLY A 65 -16.47 -19.27 -3.12
C GLY A 65 -15.70 -18.35 -4.06
N THR A 66 -14.69 -17.64 -3.54
CA THR A 66 -13.74 -16.86 -4.34
C THR A 66 -12.47 -17.65 -4.58
N GLN A 67 -11.82 -17.47 -5.72
CA GLN A 67 -10.61 -18.20 -6.09
C GLN A 67 -9.48 -17.28 -6.48
N LEU A 68 -8.35 -17.42 -5.81
CA LEU A 68 -7.08 -16.79 -6.17
C LEU A 68 -6.37 -17.65 -7.20
N LYS A 69 -6.16 -17.12 -8.41
CA LYS A 69 -5.67 -17.84 -9.58
C LYS A 69 -4.30 -17.33 -10.01
N PHE A 70 -3.30 -18.19 -9.96
CA PHE A 70 -1.93 -17.88 -10.37
C PHE A 70 -1.70 -18.41 -11.77
N LEU A 71 -1.42 -17.52 -12.72
CA LEU A 71 -1.11 -17.91 -14.09
C LEU A 71 0.28 -18.57 -14.15
N VAL A 72 0.31 -19.81 -14.58
CA VAL A 72 1.53 -20.53 -14.95
C VAL A 72 1.77 -20.32 -16.44
N THR A 73 2.97 -19.90 -16.81
CA THR A 73 3.39 -19.75 -18.22
C THR A 73 4.62 -20.58 -18.51
N LEU A 74 4.59 -21.30 -19.62
CA LEU A 74 5.70 -22.09 -20.14
C LEU A 74 6.39 -21.30 -21.27
N SER A 75 7.72 -21.35 -21.30
CA SER A 75 8.53 -20.67 -22.34
C SER A 75 8.25 -21.15 -23.76
N LYS A 76 7.71 -22.38 -23.90
CA LYS A 76 7.30 -23.00 -25.14
C LYS A 76 6.27 -24.09 -24.87
N PRO A 77 5.47 -24.52 -25.89
CA PRO A 77 4.54 -25.63 -25.71
C PRO A 77 5.22 -26.90 -25.21
N ALA A 78 4.64 -27.50 -24.19
CA ALA A 78 5.14 -28.77 -23.66
C ALA A 78 4.95 -29.88 -24.68
N VAL A 79 6.01 -30.62 -25.02
CA VAL A 79 5.94 -31.75 -25.94
C VAL A 79 5.13 -32.90 -25.33
N ARG A 80 5.14 -33.03 -24.01
CA ARG A 80 4.36 -33.97 -23.19
C ARG A 80 3.65 -33.21 -22.10
N GLY A 81 2.58 -33.81 -21.54
CA GLY A 81 1.92 -33.21 -20.36
C GLY A 81 2.91 -32.97 -19.25
N VAL A 82 2.81 -31.83 -18.56
CA VAL A 82 3.70 -31.41 -17.48
C VAL A 82 2.89 -31.23 -16.22
N ASP A 83 3.39 -31.81 -15.13
CA ASP A 83 2.81 -31.69 -13.80
C ASP A 83 3.54 -30.60 -13.00
N VAL A 84 2.78 -29.65 -12.44
CA VAL A 84 3.24 -28.65 -11.50
C VAL A 84 2.62 -28.96 -10.14
N PHE A 85 3.45 -29.19 -9.16
CA PHE A 85 3.03 -29.41 -7.77
C PHE A 85 3.14 -28.09 -6.99
N TYR A 86 2.19 -27.81 -6.13
CA TYR A 86 2.21 -26.61 -5.34
C TYR A 86 1.61 -26.77 -3.94
N THR A 87 2.07 -25.93 -3.05
CA THR A 87 1.63 -25.79 -1.67
C THR A 87 1.38 -24.33 -1.36
N THR A 88 0.55 -24.05 -0.35
CA THR A 88 0.44 -22.70 0.21
C THR A 88 1.30 -22.58 1.47
N ALA A 89 1.77 -21.36 1.76
CA ALA A 89 2.51 -21.03 2.97
C ALA A 89 2.22 -19.57 3.38
N SER A 90 2.38 -19.27 4.67
CA SER A 90 2.33 -17.91 5.18
C SER A 90 3.47 -17.06 4.62
N THR A 91 3.21 -15.77 4.41
CA THR A 91 4.25 -14.77 4.12
C THR A 91 4.98 -14.32 5.38
N ALA A 92 4.41 -14.55 6.57
CA ALA A 92 5.04 -14.24 7.84
C ALA A 92 6.30 -15.07 8.07
N LYS A 93 7.25 -14.49 8.80
CA LYS A 93 8.40 -15.20 9.32
C LYS A 93 7.98 -16.01 10.55
N THR A 94 8.52 -17.22 10.71
CA THR A 94 8.29 -18.02 11.92
C THR A 94 8.64 -17.24 13.19
N GLY A 95 7.69 -17.10 14.11
CA GLY A 95 7.86 -16.40 15.38
C GLY A 95 7.69 -14.88 15.31
N VAL A 96 7.24 -14.33 14.18
CA VAL A 96 6.89 -12.91 14.00
C VAL A 96 5.38 -12.79 13.78
N SER A 97 4.83 -11.58 13.88
CA SER A 97 3.42 -11.30 13.62
C SER A 97 2.93 -11.86 12.30
N SER A 98 1.71 -12.35 12.31
CA SER A 98 0.99 -12.78 11.11
C SER A 98 0.25 -11.64 10.41
N THR A 99 0.23 -10.43 10.97
CA THR A 99 -0.45 -9.28 10.37
C THR A 99 -0.07 -9.07 8.92
N GLY A 100 -1.06 -8.96 8.05
CA GLY A 100 -0.90 -8.91 6.61
C GLY A 100 -0.41 -10.20 5.97
N SER A 101 -0.44 -11.31 6.71
CA SER A 101 -0.18 -12.65 6.21
C SER A 101 -1.43 -13.49 6.39
N ALA A 102 -2.05 -13.87 5.28
CA ALA A 102 -3.28 -14.65 5.28
C ALA A 102 -3.14 -15.97 6.06
N THR A 103 -4.17 -16.32 6.79
CA THR A 103 -4.26 -17.51 7.63
C THR A 103 -4.93 -18.65 6.88
N GLY A 104 -4.19 -19.71 6.65
CA GLY A 104 -4.72 -20.90 5.98
C GLY A 104 -5.46 -21.84 6.95
N VAL A 105 -6.64 -22.26 6.56
CA VAL A 105 -7.50 -23.21 7.28
C VAL A 105 -7.70 -24.49 6.48
N SER A 106 -8.21 -25.54 7.10
CA SER A 106 -8.50 -26.82 6.40
C SER A 106 -9.76 -26.75 5.53
N SER A 107 -10.69 -25.88 5.88
CA SER A 107 -11.91 -25.56 5.13
C SER A 107 -12.41 -24.20 5.59
N CYS A 108 -13.06 -23.44 4.71
CA CYS A 108 -13.69 -22.18 5.12
C CYS A 108 -14.74 -22.43 6.17
N PRO A 109 -14.77 -21.65 7.27
CA PRO A 109 -15.78 -21.75 8.30
C PRO A 109 -17.16 -21.35 7.76
N GLY A 110 -18.22 -21.93 8.31
CA GLY A 110 -19.59 -21.58 7.93
C GLY A 110 -20.08 -20.25 8.56
N THR A 111 -19.27 -19.61 9.39
CA THR A 111 -19.49 -18.29 9.99
C THR A 111 -18.28 -17.42 9.73
N ALA A 112 -18.50 -16.13 9.51
CA ALA A 112 -17.43 -15.15 9.30
C ALA A 112 -16.33 -15.24 10.37
N SER A 113 -15.08 -15.18 9.97
CA SER A 113 -13.94 -15.30 10.88
C SER A 113 -12.71 -14.59 10.32
N ALA A 114 -12.29 -13.55 10.99
CA ALA A 114 -11.09 -12.77 10.75
C ALA A 114 -9.75 -13.54 10.85
N ASN A 115 -9.78 -14.85 10.94
CA ASN A 115 -8.59 -15.71 11.01
C ASN A 115 -8.73 -16.94 10.10
N ALA A 116 -9.44 -16.78 8.99
CA ALA A 116 -9.70 -17.89 8.08
C ALA A 116 -9.79 -17.36 6.63
N ASP A 117 -8.66 -17.08 6.00
CA ASP A 117 -8.59 -16.31 4.76
C ASP A 117 -8.53 -17.19 3.52
N TYR A 118 -7.98 -18.39 3.62
CA TYR A 118 -7.90 -19.31 2.50
C TYR A 118 -7.81 -20.78 2.92
N VAL A 119 -8.18 -21.68 2.03
CA VAL A 119 -8.02 -23.13 2.24
C VAL A 119 -6.57 -23.53 1.97
N SER A 120 -5.89 -24.03 3.00
CA SER A 120 -4.50 -24.47 2.95
C SER A 120 -4.30 -25.65 2.00
N ILE A 121 -3.27 -25.58 1.19
CA ILE A 121 -2.86 -26.63 0.26
C ILE A 121 -1.53 -27.21 0.72
N SER A 122 -1.53 -28.47 1.16
CA SER A 122 -0.31 -29.20 1.52
C SER A 122 0.40 -29.86 0.33
N ALA A 123 -0.39 -30.29 -0.67
CA ALA A 123 0.10 -30.79 -1.95
C ALA A 123 -1.06 -30.83 -2.95
N LYS A 124 -0.97 -30.07 -4.03
CA LYS A 124 -1.93 -30.10 -5.13
C LYS A 124 -1.17 -30.17 -6.45
N LYS A 125 -1.77 -30.79 -7.45
CA LYS A 125 -1.16 -30.97 -8.76
C LYS A 125 -1.99 -30.25 -9.82
N LEU A 126 -1.31 -29.46 -10.64
CA LEU A 126 -1.81 -28.97 -11.91
C LEU A 126 -1.17 -29.77 -13.03
N SER A 127 -1.96 -30.39 -13.90
CA SER A 127 -1.47 -31.02 -15.11
C SER A 127 -1.73 -30.11 -16.31
N ILE A 128 -0.64 -29.66 -16.96
CA ILE A 128 -0.68 -28.87 -18.18
C ILE A 128 -0.56 -29.84 -19.35
N ALA A 129 -1.53 -29.83 -20.26
CA ALA A 129 -1.59 -30.76 -21.36
C ALA A 129 -0.44 -30.53 -22.37
N ALA A 130 -0.10 -31.56 -23.15
CA ALA A 130 0.82 -31.43 -24.27
C ALA A 130 0.28 -30.40 -25.27
N GLY A 131 1.15 -29.53 -25.77
CA GLY A 131 0.82 -28.42 -26.69
C GLY A 131 0.36 -27.14 -25.97
N ALA A 132 -0.02 -27.17 -24.70
CA ALA A 132 -0.39 -25.98 -23.95
C ALA A 132 0.84 -25.20 -23.47
N THR A 133 0.67 -23.88 -23.30
CA THR A 133 1.68 -22.96 -22.80
C THR A 133 1.31 -22.31 -21.48
N THR A 134 0.09 -22.55 -20.99
CA THR A 134 -0.44 -21.93 -19.77
C THR A 134 -1.25 -22.91 -18.93
N GLY A 135 -1.36 -22.61 -17.65
CA GLY A 135 -2.23 -23.27 -16.68
C GLY A 135 -2.52 -22.34 -15.50
N GLU A 136 -3.36 -22.75 -14.56
CA GLU A 136 -3.70 -21.96 -13.37
C GLU A 136 -3.49 -22.80 -12.11
N LEU A 137 -2.72 -22.26 -11.13
CA LEU A 137 -2.76 -22.76 -9.76
C LEU A 137 -3.87 -22.04 -9.02
N VAL A 138 -4.72 -22.79 -8.33
CA VAL A 138 -5.95 -22.25 -7.72
C VAL A 138 -5.93 -22.48 -6.22
N VAL A 139 -6.15 -21.40 -5.47
CA VAL A 139 -6.35 -21.39 -4.00
C VAL A 139 -7.75 -20.86 -3.72
N ASP A 140 -8.55 -21.59 -2.95
CA ASP A 140 -9.87 -21.15 -2.54
C ASP A 140 -9.74 -20.16 -1.38
N VAL A 141 -10.38 -19.00 -1.51
CA VAL A 141 -10.42 -17.91 -0.51
C VAL A 141 -11.70 -18.02 0.29
N CYS A 142 -11.62 -17.78 1.58
CA CYS A 142 -12.75 -17.81 2.52
C CYS A 142 -13.36 -16.41 2.62
N PRO A 143 -14.58 -16.21 2.12
CA PRO A 143 -15.21 -14.90 2.17
C PRO A 143 -15.84 -14.65 3.54
N ASP A 144 -15.82 -13.40 3.99
CA ASP A 144 -16.65 -12.97 5.11
C ASP A 144 -17.10 -11.50 4.99
N ALA A 145 -17.51 -10.85 6.07
CA ALA A 145 -17.96 -9.46 6.09
C ALA A 145 -17.34 -8.69 7.27
N ILE A 146 -16.16 -9.14 7.69
CA ILE A 146 -15.40 -8.53 8.78
C ILE A 146 -14.27 -7.71 8.15
N PHE A 147 -14.16 -6.43 8.51
CA PHE A 147 -13.03 -5.62 8.08
C PHE A 147 -11.71 -6.21 8.57
N GLU A 148 -10.85 -6.53 7.65
CA GLU A 148 -9.50 -7.01 7.85
C GLU A 148 -8.49 -6.22 6.99
N PRO A 149 -7.20 -6.23 7.32
CA PRO A 149 -6.21 -5.72 6.39
C PRO A 149 -6.12 -6.62 5.16
N ASN A 150 -5.72 -6.06 4.02
CA ASN A 150 -5.34 -6.90 2.88
C ASN A 150 -4.19 -7.82 3.28
N GLU A 151 -4.28 -9.07 2.88
CA GLU A 151 -3.37 -10.11 3.33
C GLU A 151 -2.66 -10.81 2.19
N THR A 152 -1.54 -11.43 2.50
CA THR A 152 -0.73 -12.12 1.52
C THR A 152 -0.44 -13.56 1.93
N LEU A 153 -0.38 -14.44 0.93
CA LEU A 153 0.08 -15.82 1.07
C LEU A 153 1.15 -16.13 0.01
N LYS A 154 1.93 -17.17 0.25
CA LYS A 154 2.86 -17.71 -0.74
C LYS A 154 2.27 -18.96 -1.37
N VAL A 155 2.42 -19.09 -2.68
CA VAL A 155 2.35 -20.37 -3.36
C VAL A 155 3.78 -20.81 -3.68
N VAL A 156 4.19 -21.96 -3.14
CA VAL A 156 5.48 -22.59 -3.44
C VAL A 156 5.21 -23.69 -4.45
N TRP A 157 5.87 -23.64 -5.58
CA TRP A 157 5.63 -24.57 -6.68
C TRP A 157 6.91 -25.25 -7.14
N SER A 158 6.75 -26.45 -7.69
CA SER A 158 7.83 -27.24 -8.29
C SER A 158 7.30 -28.03 -9.49
N SER A 159 8.17 -28.31 -10.43
CA SER A 159 7.89 -29.20 -11.56
C SER A 159 9.15 -30.01 -11.89
N ALA A 160 8.99 -31.22 -12.41
CA ALA A 160 10.11 -32.03 -12.83
C ALA A 160 10.94 -31.31 -13.91
N GLY A 161 12.24 -31.15 -13.66
CA GLY A 161 13.16 -30.46 -14.56
C GLY A 161 13.18 -28.94 -14.41
N SER A 162 12.52 -28.36 -13.38
CA SER A 162 12.56 -26.91 -13.04
C SER A 162 13.07 -26.70 -11.62
N ALA A 163 13.71 -25.57 -11.40
CA ALA A 163 14.19 -25.19 -10.06
C ALA A 163 13.05 -24.90 -9.05
N GLY A 164 11.80 -24.88 -9.53
CA GLY A 164 10.67 -24.42 -8.73
C GLY A 164 10.69 -22.91 -8.45
N GLY A 165 9.79 -22.44 -7.60
CA GLY A 165 9.72 -21.03 -7.26
C GLY A 165 8.61 -20.70 -6.27
N THR A 166 8.44 -19.41 -6.03
CA THR A 166 7.37 -18.88 -5.21
C THR A 166 6.62 -17.78 -5.98
N ALA A 167 5.32 -17.68 -5.75
CA ALA A 167 4.49 -16.57 -6.19
C ALA A 167 3.70 -16.04 -4.99
N ILE A 168 3.43 -14.73 -4.98
CA ILE A 168 2.65 -14.08 -3.92
C ILE A 168 1.22 -13.94 -4.39
N GLY A 169 0.30 -14.40 -3.56
CA GLY A 169 -1.13 -14.11 -3.66
C GLY A 169 -1.52 -13.02 -2.70
N THR A 170 -2.36 -12.10 -3.13
CA THR A 170 -2.93 -11.05 -2.29
C THR A 170 -4.43 -11.21 -2.23
N ILE A 171 -4.96 -11.33 -1.03
CA ILE A 171 -6.39 -11.29 -0.72
C ILE A 171 -6.70 -9.86 -0.31
N ILE A 172 -7.57 -9.21 -1.05
CA ILE A 172 -7.96 -7.82 -0.79
C ILE A 172 -9.28 -7.83 -0.06
N ASN A 173 -9.28 -7.25 1.13
CA ASN A 173 -10.49 -7.02 1.89
C ASN A 173 -11.40 -6.02 1.15
N ASP A 174 -12.68 -6.35 1.00
CA ASP A 174 -13.70 -5.50 0.39
C ASP A 174 -14.78 -5.05 1.38
N ASP A 175 -14.55 -5.29 2.68
CA ASP A 175 -15.43 -4.87 3.75
C ASP A 175 -15.19 -3.44 4.19
N ALA A 176 -16.24 -2.83 4.77
CA ALA A 176 -16.19 -1.44 5.18
C ALA A 176 -15.32 -1.26 6.44
N GLY A 177 -14.47 -0.24 6.46
CA GLY A 177 -13.65 0.12 7.62
C GLY A 177 -12.23 0.57 7.29
N GLY A 178 -11.71 0.23 6.10
CA GLY A 178 -10.37 0.58 5.67
C GLY A 178 -10.22 1.98 5.05
N LEU A 179 -9.00 2.28 4.60
CA LEU A 179 -8.73 3.49 3.82
C LEU A 179 -9.14 3.28 2.36
N ASN A 180 -9.69 4.31 1.71
CA ASN A 180 -9.87 4.32 0.26
C ASN A 180 -8.52 4.27 -0.47
N GLY A 181 -8.50 3.72 -1.67
CA GLY A 181 -7.40 3.87 -2.61
C GLY A 181 -7.11 5.33 -2.93
N THR A 182 -6.00 5.58 -3.62
CA THR A 182 -5.58 6.93 -4.04
C THR A 182 -6.13 7.33 -5.40
N GLY A 183 -6.72 6.40 -6.14
CA GLY A 183 -7.13 6.55 -7.52
C GLY A 183 -6.01 6.30 -8.54
N ALA A 184 -4.77 6.16 -8.10
CA ALA A 184 -3.63 5.98 -8.99
C ALA A 184 -3.60 4.57 -9.61
N VAL A 185 -3.33 4.49 -10.92
CA VAL A 185 -3.09 3.20 -11.63
C VAL A 185 -1.60 2.86 -11.70
N THR A 186 -0.75 3.85 -11.53
CA THR A 186 0.71 3.72 -11.48
C THR A 186 1.24 4.53 -10.32
N VAL A 187 2.30 4.04 -9.71
CA VAL A 187 2.98 4.67 -8.58
C VAL A 187 4.43 4.98 -8.94
N MET A 188 5.21 5.39 -7.97
CA MET A 188 6.63 5.73 -8.10
C MET A 188 7.40 4.71 -8.96
N GLY A 189 8.19 5.21 -9.91
CA GLY A 189 8.96 4.38 -10.82
C GLY A 189 8.16 3.70 -11.94
N GLY A 190 6.90 4.06 -12.14
CA GLY A 190 6.03 3.45 -13.15
C GLY A 190 5.59 2.02 -12.81
N VAL A 191 5.78 1.60 -11.56
CA VAL A 191 5.32 0.30 -11.06
C VAL A 191 3.79 0.28 -11.01
N ALA A 192 3.18 -0.89 -11.11
CA ALA A 192 1.74 -1.05 -10.91
C ALA A 192 1.32 -0.56 -9.52
N ALA A 193 0.14 0.01 -9.43
CA ALA A 193 -0.46 0.44 -8.16
C ALA A 193 -0.63 -0.76 -7.20
N PHE A 194 -0.82 -0.46 -5.93
CA PHE A 194 -0.94 -1.46 -4.86
C PHE A 194 -2.32 -1.45 -4.24
N GLY A 195 -2.66 -2.55 -3.59
CA GLY A 195 -3.85 -2.65 -2.76
C GLY A 195 -5.11 -2.23 -3.53
N ARG A 196 -5.93 -1.39 -2.93
CA ARG A 196 -7.21 -0.94 -3.52
C ARG A 196 -7.04 -0.18 -4.83
N ASP A 197 -5.92 0.46 -5.08
CA ASP A 197 -5.63 1.12 -6.35
C ASP A 197 -5.46 0.14 -7.52
N THR A 198 -5.24 -1.16 -7.26
CA THR A 198 -5.23 -2.21 -8.28
C THR A 198 -6.62 -2.71 -8.64
N GLN A 199 -7.63 -2.38 -7.84
CA GLN A 199 -9.00 -2.83 -8.06
C GLN A 199 -9.57 -2.16 -9.31
N SER A 200 -9.56 -2.89 -10.41
CA SER A 200 -10.44 -2.64 -11.55
C SER A 200 -11.82 -3.18 -11.17
N LEU A 201 -12.58 -2.41 -10.41
CA LEU A 201 -13.95 -2.78 -10.09
C LEU A 201 -14.76 -2.69 -11.36
N THR A 202 -15.00 -3.84 -11.98
CA THR A 202 -15.85 -4.00 -13.15
C THR A 202 -17.34 -3.84 -12.81
N ASN A 203 -17.67 -3.36 -11.63
CA ASN A 203 -19.05 -3.15 -11.23
C ASN A 203 -19.59 -1.89 -11.87
N SER A 204 -20.59 -2.05 -12.76
CA SER A 204 -21.22 -0.98 -13.53
C SER A 204 -21.92 0.10 -12.69
N ASP A 205 -22.08 -0.14 -11.40
CA ASP A 205 -22.72 0.79 -10.46
C ASP A 205 -21.71 1.65 -9.72
N VAL A 206 -20.43 1.58 -10.10
CA VAL A 206 -19.38 2.10 -9.27
C VAL A 206 -18.61 3.18 -9.99
N ASP A 207 -18.58 4.27 -9.39
CA ASP A 207 -17.68 5.38 -9.55
C ASP A 207 -16.25 5.00 -9.19
N GLY A 208 -16.06 3.77 -8.79
CA GLY A 208 -14.95 3.26 -8.08
C GLY A 208 -13.94 2.50 -8.89
N ALA A 209 -13.69 2.87 -10.12
CA ALA A 209 -12.40 2.53 -10.67
C ALA A 209 -11.34 2.99 -9.68
N LYS A 210 -10.41 2.10 -9.25
CA LYS A 210 -9.23 2.47 -8.46
C LYS A 210 -9.47 2.66 -6.95
N GLY A 211 -10.20 1.76 -6.34
CA GLY A 211 -10.29 1.69 -4.88
C GLY A 211 -11.28 2.62 -4.19
N PHE A 212 -12.24 3.16 -4.95
CA PHE A 212 -13.38 3.88 -4.41
C PHE A 212 -14.68 3.12 -4.68
N SER A 213 -15.68 3.29 -3.83
CA SER A 213 -17.00 2.72 -4.04
C SER A 213 -18.05 3.55 -3.30
N PHE A 214 -18.81 4.35 -4.06
CA PHE A 214 -19.85 5.21 -3.51
C PHE A 214 -21.24 4.77 -3.95
N THR A 215 -22.23 5.02 -3.09
CA THR A 215 -23.63 4.83 -3.43
C THR A 215 -24.48 5.88 -2.73
N LYS A 216 -25.58 6.25 -3.34
CA LYS A 216 -26.56 7.14 -2.70
C LYS A 216 -27.20 6.44 -1.51
N ARG A 217 -27.37 7.16 -0.41
CA ARG A 217 -28.15 6.67 0.72
C ARG A 217 -29.64 6.84 0.43
N GLN A 218 -30.37 5.76 0.35
CA GLN A 218 -31.75 5.69 -0.13
C GLN A 218 -32.82 6.40 0.74
N SER A 219 -32.45 6.93 1.90
CA SER A 219 -33.41 7.51 2.83
C SER A 219 -33.86 8.94 2.53
N ASP A 220 -33.29 9.57 1.50
CA ASP A 220 -33.60 10.95 1.16
C ASP A 220 -33.88 11.11 -0.35
N ALA A 221 -35.12 11.49 -0.68
CA ALA A 221 -35.52 11.76 -2.06
C ALA A 221 -34.82 12.98 -2.66
N SER A 222 -34.14 13.80 -1.84
CA SER A 222 -33.39 15.00 -2.26
C SER A 222 -31.92 14.72 -2.62
N TRP A 223 -31.46 13.48 -2.46
CA TRP A 223 -30.08 13.05 -2.82
C TRP A 223 -28.97 13.81 -2.09
N ASN A 224 -29.16 14.08 -0.81
CA ASN A 224 -28.23 14.90 -0.04
C ASN A 224 -27.10 14.09 0.62
N CYS A 225 -27.08 12.76 0.49
CA CYS A 225 -26.11 11.90 1.14
C CYS A 225 -25.52 10.84 0.23
N THR A 226 -24.22 10.66 0.37
CA THR A 226 -23.44 9.60 -0.28
C THR A 226 -22.89 8.66 0.78
N TYR A 227 -23.02 7.36 0.57
CA TYR A 227 -22.40 6.34 1.40
C TYR A 227 -21.14 5.82 0.70
N ASP A 228 -20.03 5.84 1.41
CA ASP A 228 -18.77 5.25 1.00
C ASP A 228 -18.72 3.80 1.50
N LYS A 229 -18.81 2.85 0.58
CA LYS A 229 -18.81 1.42 0.90
C LYS A 229 -17.45 0.93 1.40
N VAL A 230 -16.37 1.61 1.03
CA VAL A 230 -15.01 1.24 1.45
C VAL A 230 -14.77 1.63 2.90
N THR A 231 -15.10 2.87 3.23
CA THR A 231 -14.84 3.40 4.59
C THR A 231 -15.98 3.17 5.56
N GLY A 232 -17.17 2.81 5.07
CA GLY A 232 -18.39 2.73 5.90
C GLY A 232 -18.95 4.09 6.32
N LEU A 233 -18.41 5.18 5.77
CA LEU A 233 -18.82 6.55 6.13
C LEU A 233 -19.96 7.04 5.24
N SER A 234 -20.84 7.83 5.84
CA SER A 234 -21.85 8.60 5.10
C SER A 234 -21.46 10.06 5.06
N TRP A 235 -21.58 10.65 3.88
CA TRP A 235 -21.20 12.04 3.61
C TRP A 235 -22.42 12.87 3.29
N LEU A 236 -22.61 13.97 4.02
CA LEU A 236 -23.66 14.95 3.73
C LEU A 236 -23.20 15.88 2.62
N ARG A 237 -24.12 16.39 1.81
CA ARG A 237 -23.87 17.46 0.86
C ARG A 237 -23.18 18.64 1.56
N PRO A 238 -22.23 19.36 0.93
CA PRO A 238 -21.53 20.47 1.59
C PRO A 238 -22.50 21.50 2.15
N TRP A 239 -22.24 21.95 3.36
CA TRP A 239 -23.03 22.93 4.09
C TRP A 239 -22.73 24.37 3.65
N GLY A 240 -22.52 24.61 2.38
CA GLY A 240 -22.12 25.89 1.83
C GLY A 240 -20.59 26.07 1.76
N SER A 241 -20.19 27.05 0.97
CA SER A 241 -18.80 27.45 0.79
C SER A 241 -18.55 28.75 1.57
N GLY A 242 -17.45 28.78 2.34
CA GLY A 242 -16.96 30.04 2.87
C GLY A 242 -17.51 30.48 4.24
N GLN A 243 -17.65 29.52 5.16
CA GLN A 243 -17.96 29.87 6.57
C GLN A 243 -16.70 29.81 7.46
N ALA A 244 -16.72 30.64 8.52
CA ALA A 244 -15.72 30.57 9.57
C ALA A 244 -15.88 29.26 10.37
N TYR A 245 -14.79 28.81 10.99
CA TYR A 245 -14.75 27.57 11.76
C TYR A 245 -15.82 27.49 12.88
N SER A 246 -16.16 28.62 13.49
CA SER A 246 -17.18 28.70 14.55
C SER A 246 -18.59 28.27 14.08
N GLY A 247 -18.87 28.34 12.78
CA GLY A 247 -20.13 27.91 12.20
C GLY A 247 -20.31 26.38 12.17
N ASN A 248 -19.22 25.61 12.30
CA ASN A 248 -19.26 24.17 12.19
C ASN A 248 -20.17 23.50 13.25
N THR A 249 -20.16 24.00 14.49
CA THR A 249 -21.01 23.47 15.57
C THR A 249 -22.49 23.64 15.27
N ALA A 250 -22.88 24.78 14.73
CA ALA A 250 -24.29 25.05 14.38
C ALA A 250 -24.76 24.11 13.26
N ALA A 251 -23.92 23.90 12.23
CA ALA A 251 -24.20 22.98 11.14
C ALA A 251 -24.34 21.52 11.61
N VAL A 252 -23.45 21.05 12.50
CA VAL A 252 -23.52 19.71 13.12
C VAL A 252 -24.81 19.55 13.91
N ASN A 253 -25.16 20.52 14.76
CA ASN A 253 -26.39 20.47 15.57
C ASN A 253 -27.64 20.43 14.69
N GLN A 254 -27.66 21.23 13.62
CA GLN A 254 -28.79 21.27 12.70
C GLN A 254 -28.94 19.94 11.93
N ALA A 255 -27.84 19.36 11.43
CA ALA A 255 -27.86 18.09 10.72
C ALA A 255 -28.38 16.94 11.63
N ASN A 256 -27.91 16.89 12.87
CA ASN A 256 -28.33 15.90 13.86
C ASN A 256 -29.79 16.08 14.32
N ALA A 257 -30.22 17.31 14.56
CA ALA A 257 -31.60 17.61 14.92
C ALA A 257 -32.59 17.27 13.80
N ALA A 258 -32.17 17.43 12.53
CA ALA A 258 -32.95 17.09 11.37
C ALA A 258 -32.95 15.56 11.07
N ASN A 259 -32.16 14.76 11.79
CA ASN A 259 -31.93 13.34 11.49
C ASN A 259 -31.58 13.14 10.00
N SER A 260 -30.67 13.99 9.50
CA SER A 260 -30.35 14.07 8.08
C SER A 260 -29.93 12.71 7.53
N CYS A 261 -30.55 12.29 6.43
CA CYS A 261 -30.37 10.97 5.81
C CYS A 261 -30.51 9.78 6.77
N GLY A 262 -31.32 9.91 7.82
CA GLY A 262 -31.56 8.89 8.84
C GLY A 262 -30.38 8.68 9.79
N ALA A 263 -29.49 9.67 9.94
CA ALA A 263 -28.39 9.67 10.89
C ALA A 263 -28.45 10.87 11.82
N ASN A 264 -28.02 10.70 13.06
CA ASN A 264 -28.00 11.72 14.12
C ASN A 264 -26.63 11.80 14.81
N ASP A 265 -25.58 11.24 14.18
CA ASP A 265 -24.19 11.21 14.62
C ASP A 265 -23.29 12.05 13.69
N TRP A 266 -23.87 12.98 12.96
CA TRP A 266 -23.11 13.89 12.08
C TRP A 266 -22.07 14.69 12.86
N ARG A 267 -20.89 14.79 12.29
CA ARG A 267 -19.75 15.49 12.87
C ARG A 267 -18.87 16.13 11.78
N VAL A 268 -17.97 16.99 12.20
CA VAL A 268 -16.90 17.50 11.32
C VAL A 268 -15.92 16.37 11.06
N PRO A 269 -15.53 16.11 9.80
CA PRO A 269 -14.60 15.03 9.47
C PRO A 269 -13.19 15.30 9.99
N THR A 270 -12.41 14.24 10.16
CA THR A 270 -10.97 14.32 10.33
C THR A 270 -10.28 14.62 9.00
N VAL A 271 -8.98 14.97 9.05
CA VAL A 271 -8.16 15.13 7.83
C VAL A 271 -8.16 13.84 7.00
N ASN A 272 -7.94 12.70 7.64
CA ASN A 272 -7.86 11.42 6.92
C ASN A 272 -9.20 11.01 6.30
N GLU A 273 -10.31 11.33 6.95
CA GLU A 273 -11.64 11.12 6.38
C GLU A 273 -11.88 12.01 5.15
N LEU A 274 -11.53 13.30 5.18
CA LEU A 274 -11.61 14.12 3.97
C LEU A 274 -10.66 13.64 2.87
N LEU A 275 -9.45 13.22 3.24
CA LEU A 275 -8.51 12.62 2.29
C LEU A 275 -9.06 11.35 1.65
N SER A 276 -9.92 10.58 2.35
CA SER A 276 -10.53 9.39 1.77
C SER A 276 -11.34 9.70 0.51
N LEU A 277 -11.89 10.89 0.39
CA LEU A 277 -12.63 11.35 -0.79
C LEU A 277 -11.71 11.77 -1.94
N MET A 278 -10.43 12.00 -1.70
CA MET A 278 -9.51 12.58 -2.69
C MET A 278 -8.95 11.53 -3.63
N ASP A 279 -9.09 11.76 -4.93
CA ASP A 279 -8.48 11.01 -6.02
C ASP A 279 -7.22 11.76 -6.47
N VAL A 280 -6.06 11.33 -6.00
CA VAL A 280 -4.77 12.00 -6.29
C VAL A 280 -4.27 11.75 -7.73
N SER A 281 -4.94 10.89 -8.49
CA SER A 281 -4.65 10.67 -9.90
C SER A 281 -5.24 11.75 -10.81
N ARG A 282 -6.10 12.62 -10.28
CA ARG A 282 -6.75 13.68 -11.04
C ARG A 282 -5.92 14.97 -11.03
N ALA A 283 -5.80 15.58 -12.19
CA ALA A 283 -5.15 16.89 -12.30
C ALA A 283 -5.98 17.96 -11.57
N ALA A 284 -5.34 19.03 -11.07
CA ALA A 284 -6.00 20.10 -10.31
C ALA A 284 -7.09 20.83 -11.10
N THR A 285 -7.09 20.76 -12.44
CA THR A 285 -8.19 21.25 -13.29
C THR A 285 -9.47 20.43 -13.17
N TYR A 286 -9.34 19.20 -12.68
CA TYR A 286 -10.43 18.31 -12.32
C TYR A 286 -10.39 18.18 -10.81
N ARG A 287 -11.44 18.54 -10.13
CA ARG A 287 -11.52 18.47 -8.67
C ARG A 287 -10.98 17.13 -8.17
N ALA A 288 -10.15 17.17 -7.14
CA ALA A 288 -9.48 15.97 -6.61
C ALA A 288 -10.43 15.09 -5.76
N VAL A 289 -11.72 15.17 -6.02
CA VAL A 289 -12.72 14.33 -5.37
C VAL A 289 -13.15 13.26 -6.37
N ASN A 290 -13.16 12.02 -5.95
CA ASN A 290 -13.71 10.97 -6.80
C ASN A 290 -15.20 11.22 -7.00
N ALA A 291 -15.61 11.29 -8.26
CA ALA A 291 -17.01 11.50 -8.63
C ALA A 291 -17.85 10.29 -8.22
N ASP A 292 -18.87 10.51 -7.41
CA ASP A 292 -19.99 9.59 -7.50
C ASP A 292 -20.69 9.80 -8.84
N ARG A 293 -21.27 8.74 -9.40
CA ARG A 293 -21.89 8.73 -10.72
C ARG A 293 -22.96 9.81 -10.94
N GLU A 294 -23.34 10.50 -9.89
CA GLU A 294 -24.44 11.44 -9.85
C GLU A 294 -24.01 12.85 -9.41
N GLY A 295 -22.69 13.10 -9.30
CA GLY A 295 -22.14 14.44 -9.11
C GLY A 295 -22.26 15.01 -7.68
N VAL A 296 -22.80 14.26 -6.73
CA VAL A 296 -23.02 14.76 -5.36
C VAL A 296 -21.70 15.05 -4.63
N LEU A 297 -20.64 14.28 -4.90
CA LEU A 297 -19.33 14.53 -4.32
C LEU A 297 -18.51 15.53 -5.15
N GLU A 298 -18.53 15.41 -6.47
CA GLU A 298 -17.62 16.13 -7.36
C GLU A 298 -17.98 17.60 -7.52
N ASP A 299 -19.25 17.92 -7.74
CA ASP A 299 -19.66 19.28 -8.14
C ASP A 299 -19.62 20.31 -7.01
N GLU A 300 -19.45 19.88 -5.77
CA GLU A 300 -19.66 20.72 -4.60
C GLU A 300 -18.44 20.88 -3.70
N MET A 301 -17.34 20.20 -4.00
CA MET A 301 -16.09 20.35 -3.25
C MET A 301 -15.07 21.16 -4.05
N THR A 302 -15.00 22.45 -3.81
CA THR A 302 -13.96 23.35 -4.35
C THR A 302 -13.30 24.13 -3.24
N GLY A 303 -11.96 24.19 -3.24
CA GLY A 303 -11.18 24.89 -2.23
C GLY A 303 -10.96 24.08 -0.96
N ALA A 304 -10.65 24.80 0.10
CA ALA A 304 -10.33 24.24 1.41
C ALA A 304 -11.60 23.89 2.19
N PHE A 305 -11.58 22.74 2.87
CA PHE A 305 -12.65 22.24 3.74
C PHE A 305 -12.14 22.06 5.17
N TRP A 306 -12.94 22.52 6.14
CA TRP A 306 -12.65 22.39 7.56
C TRP A 306 -12.61 20.92 8.00
N THR A 307 -11.67 20.64 8.90
CA THR A 307 -11.63 19.38 9.66
C THR A 307 -11.96 19.63 11.14
N GLY A 308 -12.26 18.55 11.86
CA GLY A 308 -12.53 18.63 13.31
C GLY A 308 -11.27 18.72 14.17
N GLU A 309 -10.09 18.59 13.56
CA GLU A 309 -8.82 18.59 14.28
C GLU A 309 -8.29 20.00 14.50
N VAL A 310 -7.71 20.22 15.67
CA VAL A 310 -7.06 21.48 16.02
C VAL A 310 -5.55 21.39 15.81
N VAL A 311 -4.93 22.54 15.51
CA VAL A 311 -3.48 22.60 15.34
C VAL A 311 -2.81 22.63 16.71
N SER A 312 -1.89 21.70 16.96
CA SER A 312 -1.12 21.64 18.21
C SER A 312 -0.42 22.98 18.48
N GLY A 313 -0.62 23.52 19.67
CA GLY A 313 -0.02 24.80 20.08
C GLY A 313 -0.60 26.06 19.44
N ALA A 314 -1.57 25.96 18.51
CA ALA A 314 -2.14 27.10 17.80
C ALA A 314 -3.68 27.12 17.89
N THR A 315 -4.23 27.72 18.94
CA THR A 315 -5.69 27.75 19.20
C THR A 315 -6.48 28.56 18.19
N THR A 316 -5.83 29.46 17.45
CA THR A 316 -6.44 30.33 16.42
C THR A 316 -6.58 29.68 15.06
N ASN A 317 -5.92 28.55 14.82
CA ASN A 317 -5.89 27.86 13.53
C ASN A 317 -6.64 26.52 13.61
N ALA A 318 -7.08 26.02 12.46
CA ALA A 318 -7.64 24.67 12.29
C ALA A 318 -7.17 24.08 10.96
N TRP A 319 -7.16 22.75 10.91
CA TRP A 319 -6.75 22.00 9.72
C TRP A 319 -7.79 22.07 8.62
N VAL A 320 -7.30 22.12 7.39
CA VAL A 320 -8.13 22.05 6.18
C VAL A 320 -7.50 21.07 5.18
N VAL A 321 -8.38 20.48 4.36
CA VAL A 321 -8.01 19.72 3.17
C VAL A 321 -8.47 20.51 1.95
N ASP A 322 -7.55 20.81 1.04
CA ASP A 322 -7.83 21.59 -0.16
C ASP A 322 -8.08 20.69 -1.36
N SER A 323 -9.35 20.53 -1.73
CA SER A 323 -9.77 19.70 -2.86
C SER A 323 -9.34 20.29 -4.21
N SER A 324 -9.20 21.61 -4.31
CA SER A 324 -8.72 22.28 -5.53
C SER A 324 -7.22 22.11 -5.75
N ASN A 325 -6.49 21.68 -4.71
CA ASN A 325 -5.06 21.41 -4.77
C ASN A 325 -4.77 19.93 -4.49
N GLY A 326 -5.57 19.04 -5.10
CA GLY A 326 -5.36 17.60 -5.07
C GLY A 326 -5.50 16.93 -3.70
N GLY A 327 -6.04 17.60 -2.70
CA GLY A 327 -6.13 17.12 -1.33
C GLY A 327 -4.94 17.55 -0.45
N ALA A 328 -4.25 18.62 -0.80
CA ALA A 328 -3.20 19.18 0.05
C ALA A 328 -3.74 19.51 1.46
N VAL A 329 -2.96 19.20 2.48
CA VAL A 329 -3.33 19.40 3.88
C VAL A 329 -2.50 20.53 4.47
N SER A 330 -3.19 21.53 5.01
CA SER A 330 -2.59 22.66 5.68
C SER A 330 -3.48 23.13 6.84
N TYR A 331 -3.13 24.22 7.49
CA TYR A 331 -3.99 24.87 8.47
C TYR A 331 -4.12 26.36 8.18
N ILE A 332 -5.30 26.88 8.46
CA ILE A 332 -5.61 28.31 8.27
C ILE A 332 -6.24 28.91 9.53
N ALA A 333 -6.28 30.23 9.61
CA ALA A 333 -6.94 30.89 10.72
C ALA A 333 -8.43 30.52 10.76
N LYS A 334 -8.97 30.25 11.95
CA LYS A 334 -10.38 29.88 12.16
C LYS A 334 -11.37 30.94 11.71
N ALA A 335 -10.91 32.19 11.60
CA ALA A 335 -11.70 33.30 11.06
C ALA A 335 -11.77 33.31 9.52
N SER A 336 -10.89 32.59 8.85
CA SER A 336 -10.89 32.48 7.38
C SER A 336 -12.08 31.66 6.89
N PRO A 337 -12.58 31.97 5.68
CA PRO A 337 -13.66 31.17 5.10
C PRO A 337 -13.12 29.84 4.55
N ALA A 338 -13.82 28.74 4.84
CA ALA A 338 -13.62 27.45 4.19
C ALA A 338 -14.95 26.69 4.09
N GLY A 339 -15.00 25.68 3.24
CA GLY A 339 -16.15 24.79 3.10
C GLY A 339 -16.31 23.88 4.33
N LEU A 340 -17.51 23.35 4.49
CA LEU A 340 -17.80 22.29 5.47
C LEU A 340 -18.55 21.16 4.79
N ARG A 341 -18.08 19.94 5.00
CA ARG A 341 -18.80 18.70 4.67
C ARG A 341 -18.87 17.84 5.91
N LEU A 342 -20.05 17.42 6.29
CA LEU A 342 -20.26 16.60 7.48
C LEU A 342 -20.15 15.11 7.12
N VAL A 343 -19.71 14.32 8.10
CA VAL A 343 -19.57 12.87 8.02
C VAL A 343 -20.32 12.21 9.18
N SER A 344 -20.90 11.03 8.92
CA SER A 344 -21.53 10.14 9.90
C SER A 344 -20.92 8.76 9.79
N GLY A 345 -20.82 8.04 10.88
CA GLY A 345 -20.19 6.74 11.00
C GLY A 345 -18.93 6.74 11.84
N GLN A 346 -18.35 5.55 12.06
CA GLN A 346 -17.17 5.40 12.92
C GLN A 346 -15.95 6.08 12.29
N PRO A 347 -15.13 6.79 13.07
CA PRO A 347 -13.89 7.41 12.56
C PRO A 347 -12.91 6.36 12.01
N LEU A 348 -12.35 6.64 10.83
CA LEU A 348 -11.38 5.75 10.15
C LEU A 348 -10.06 5.58 10.90
N THR A 349 -9.58 6.65 11.49
CA THR A 349 -8.34 6.67 12.28
C THR A 349 -8.64 7.38 13.57
N ASN A 350 -7.68 7.44 14.51
CA ASN A 350 -7.84 8.23 15.74
C ASN A 350 -8.25 9.66 15.43
N GLY A 351 -9.44 9.75 14.90
CA GLY A 351 -10.10 11.00 14.72
C GLY A 351 -10.52 11.50 16.07
N ASN A 352 -9.59 12.10 16.82
CA ASN A 352 -9.97 12.96 17.89
C ASN A 352 -10.69 14.17 17.31
N SER A 353 -11.91 13.93 16.87
CA SER A 353 -12.86 15.02 16.64
C SER A 353 -13.18 15.76 17.93
N ARG A 354 -12.61 15.33 19.06
CA ARG A 354 -12.65 16.01 20.36
C ARG A 354 -11.23 16.11 20.93
N ALA A 355 -10.85 17.33 21.23
CA ALA A 355 -9.60 17.83 21.77
C ALA A 355 -9.11 17.19 23.11
N THR A 356 -9.47 15.98 23.46
CA THR A 356 -9.23 15.45 24.81
C THR A 356 -8.48 14.12 24.90
N VAL A 357 -8.22 13.43 23.79
CA VAL A 357 -7.41 12.20 23.81
C VAL A 357 -6.48 12.17 22.60
N CYS A 358 -5.34 12.79 22.75
CA CYS A 358 -4.30 12.87 21.72
C CYS A 358 -3.31 11.71 21.72
N THR A 359 -3.44 10.76 22.63
CA THR A 359 -2.59 9.58 22.72
C THR A 359 -3.47 8.36 22.84
N ASP A 360 -3.76 7.72 21.71
CA ASP A 360 -4.27 6.35 21.72
C ASP A 360 -3.07 5.41 21.49
N ASP A 361 -2.33 5.15 22.56
CA ASP A 361 -1.22 4.20 22.54
C ASP A 361 -1.70 2.76 22.26
N THR A 362 -3.01 2.50 22.30
CA THR A 362 -3.59 1.20 22.00
C THR A 362 -3.76 0.93 20.51
N ARG A 363 -3.63 1.96 19.66
CA ARG A 363 -3.72 1.82 18.21
C ARG A 363 -2.57 1.00 17.62
N TYR A 364 -1.39 1.17 18.20
CA TYR A 364 -0.19 0.56 17.65
C TYR A 364 0.26 -0.63 18.48
N LYS A 365 0.64 -1.69 17.80
CA LYS A 365 1.22 -2.88 18.41
C LYS A 365 2.68 -3.02 17.95
N ASP A 366 3.61 -2.78 18.85
CA ASP A 366 5.03 -3.00 18.63
C ASP A 366 5.37 -4.48 18.85
N PHE A 367 5.99 -5.11 17.87
CA PHE A 367 6.40 -6.51 17.93
C PHE A 367 7.81 -6.69 18.51
N GLY A 368 8.53 -5.61 18.80
CA GLY A 368 9.89 -5.64 19.31
C GLY A 368 10.95 -6.08 18.31
N ASP A 369 10.57 -6.28 17.06
CA ASP A 369 11.43 -6.67 15.93
C ASP A 369 11.67 -5.50 14.96
N GLN A 370 11.35 -4.26 15.38
CA GLN A 370 11.35 -3.03 14.58
C GLN A 370 10.20 -2.96 13.56
N SER A 371 9.16 -3.76 13.74
CA SER A 371 7.89 -3.59 13.03
C SER A 371 6.77 -3.18 13.97
N VAL A 372 5.86 -2.37 13.48
CA VAL A 372 4.71 -1.83 14.21
C VAL A 372 3.45 -2.03 13.38
N GLU A 373 2.46 -2.67 13.94
CA GLU A 373 1.13 -2.81 13.37
C GLU A 373 0.26 -1.61 13.76
N ASP A 374 -0.40 -1.02 12.80
CA ASP A 374 -1.49 -0.09 12.99
C ASP A 374 -2.82 -0.86 12.96
N THR A 375 -3.38 -1.15 14.13
CA THR A 375 -4.59 -1.96 14.28
C THR A 375 -5.86 -1.30 13.71
N LYS A 376 -5.81 -0.01 13.36
CA LYS A 376 -6.93 0.72 12.75
C LYS A 376 -6.93 0.64 11.22
N THR A 377 -5.76 0.53 10.63
CA THR A 377 -5.61 0.45 9.18
C THR A 377 -5.19 -0.94 8.71
N GLY A 378 -4.80 -1.81 9.64
CA GLY A 378 -4.23 -3.12 9.35
C GLY A 378 -2.85 -3.06 8.68
N LEU A 379 -2.26 -1.88 8.57
CA LEU A 379 -0.95 -1.71 7.96
C LEU A 379 0.17 -2.07 8.93
N MET A 380 1.19 -2.74 8.41
CA MET A 380 2.43 -2.96 9.15
C MET A 380 3.53 -2.03 8.64
N TRP A 381 4.15 -1.33 9.55
CA TRP A 381 5.17 -0.33 9.29
C TRP A 381 6.53 -0.75 9.81
N LYS A 382 7.59 -0.38 9.12
CA LYS A 382 8.89 -0.34 9.76
C LYS A 382 8.90 0.75 10.84
N GLN A 383 9.34 0.39 12.03
CA GLN A 383 9.39 1.29 13.17
C GLN A 383 10.32 2.49 12.92
N CYS A 384 11.47 2.23 12.31
CA CYS A 384 12.46 3.25 12.00
C CYS A 384 12.30 3.82 10.57
N PRO A 385 12.66 5.10 10.35
CA PRO A 385 12.92 5.61 9.01
C PRO A 385 14.04 4.81 8.34
N GLU A 386 13.98 4.65 7.03
CA GLU A 386 15.00 3.89 6.29
C GLU A 386 16.39 4.53 6.44
N GLY A 387 17.39 3.68 6.64
CA GLY A 387 18.74 4.07 7.01
C GLY A 387 18.98 4.13 8.52
N SER A 388 17.94 4.27 9.34
CA SER A 388 18.03 4.18 10.80
C SER A 388 17.87 2.74 11.28
N SER A 389 18.43 2.44 12.45
CA SER A 389 18.37 1.11 13.05
C SER A 389 18.42 1.17 14.59
N GLY A 390 18.20 0.01 15.22
CA GLY A 390 18.14 -0.16 16.67
C GLY A 390 16.75 0.12 17.24
N ALA A 391 16.49 -0.34 18.45
CA ALA A 391 15.18 -0.23 19.12
C ALA A 391 14.68 1.22 19.30
N SER A 392 15.60 2.19 19.35
CA SER A 392 15.27 3.62 19.42
C SER A 392 15.54 4.35 18.10
N CYS A 393 15.77 3.64 17.00
CA CYS A 393 16.05 4.19 15.67
C CYS A 393 17.22 5.19 15.63
N ASN A 394 18.21 5.07 16.50
CA ASN A 394 19.29 6.03 16.69
C ASN A 394 20.70 5.46 16.49
N THR A 395 20.82 4.19 16.10
CA THR A 395 22.14 3.56 15.86
C THR A 395 22.78 4.11 14.57
N THR A 396 21.97 4.42 13.57
CA THR A 396 22.38 5.08 12.32
C THR A 396 21.44 6.23 11.99
N SER A 397 21.86 7.16 11.14
CA SER A 397 21.03 8.29 10.72
C SER A 397 20.11 7.90 9.58
N PRO A 398 18.89 8.46 9.50
CA PRO A 398 17.99 8.26 8.38
C PRO A 398 18.62 8.67 7.05
N SER A 399 18.31 7.94 6.00
CA SER A 399 18.80 8.20 4.64
C SER A 399 17.80 9.02 3.83
N THR A 400 18.32 9.93 3.00
CA THR A 400 17.55 10.58 1.94
C THR A 400 17.93 9.99 0.59
N PHE A 401 17.05 10.12 -0.39
CA PHE A 401 17.23 9.52 -1.71
C PHE A 401 17.38 10.59 -2.78
N ALA A 402 18.22 10.32 -3.79
CA ALA A 402 18.52 11.25 -4.86
C ALA A 402 17.45 11.30 -5.97
N SER A 403 16.64 10.24 -6.09
CA SER A 403 15.60 10.12 -7.11
C SER A 403 14.59 9.03 -6.74
N ASP A 404 13.46 8.97 -7.47
CA ASP A 404 12.49 7.89 -7.41
C ASP A 404 13.11 6.53 -7.79
N ALA A 405 13.94 6.50 -8.83
CA ALA A 405 14.65 5.28 -9.23
C ALA A 405 15.55 4.74 -8.10
N ALA A 406 16.18 5.61 -7.33
CA ALA A 406 16.98 5.23 -6.17
C ALA A 406 16.11 4.62 -5.06
N ILE A 407 14.91 5.17 -4.84
CA ILE A 407 13.94 4.63 -3.87
C ILE A 407 13.47 3.24 -4.32
N VAL A 408 13.07 3.08 -5.58
CA VAL A 408 12.62 1.80 -6.13
C VAL A 408 13.71 0.73 -6.02
N ALA A 409 14.95 1.07 -6.38
CA ALA A 409 16.10 0.17 -6.26
C ALA A 409 16.36 -0.23 -4.80
N TYR A 410 16.23 0.73 -3.87
CA TYR A 410 16.38 0.46 -2.44
C TYR A 410 15.31 -0.50 -1.93
N VAL A 411 14.03 -0.25 -2.22
CA VAL A 411 12.91 -1.14 -1.83
C VAL A 411 13.13 -2.54 -2.39
N SER A 412 13.54 -2.65 -3.65
CA SER A 412 13.87 -3.93 -4.27
C SER A 412 15.01 -4.66 -3.52
N SER A 413 16.04 -3.92 -3.07
CA SER A 413 17.14 -4.51 -2.29
C SER A 413 16.71 -4.99 -0.92
N VAL A 414 15.79 -4.26 -0.25
CA VAL A 414 15.20 -4.68 1.03
C VAL A 414 14.47 -6.01 0.89
N ASN A 415 13.63 -6.12 -0.14
CA ASN A 415 12.82 -7.31 -0.41
C ASN A 415 13.67 -8.51 -0.88
N ALA A 416 14.77 -8.26 -1.59
CA ALA A 416 15.73 -9.30 -1.98
C ALA A 416 16.55 -9.83 -0.79
N ASN A 417 16.63 -9.08 0.31
CA ASN A 417 17.40 -9.44 1.50
C ASN A 417 16.53 -9.39 2.77
N PRO A 418 15.45 -10.19 2.83
CA PRO A 418 14.45 -10.07 3.89
C PRO A 418 15.01 -10.28 5.30
N ASN A 419 16.00 -11.17 5.46
CA ASN A 419 16.60 -11.46 6.75
C ASN A 419 17.63 -10.42 7.23
N VAL A 420 18.06 -9.51 6.36
CA VAL A 420 19.05 -8.47 6.68
C VAL A 420 18.38 -7.10 6.82
N PHE A 421 17.53 -6.75 5.87
CA PHE A 421 16.92 -5.43 5.80
C PHE A 421 15.37 -5.46 5.89
N GLY A 422 14.77 -6.60 5.57
CA GLY A 422 13.30 -6.75 5.44
C GLY A 422 12.60 -7.22 6.71
N LEU A 423 13.28 -7.31 7.85
CA LEU A 423 12.72 -7.80 9.13
C LEU A 423 12.07 -9.20 8.99
N GLY A 424 12.51 -9.98 8.00
CA GLY A 424 11.96 -11.29 7.67
C GLY A 424 10.86 -11.27 6.61
N TYR A 425 10.45 -10.10 6.13
CA TYR A 425 9.43 -9.91 5.09
C TYR A 425 10.06 -9.47 3.77
N SER A 426 9.42 -9.83 2.65
CA SER A 426 9.92 -9.55 1.28
C SER A 426 8.91 -8.78 0.42
N ASP A 427 7.92 -8.14 1.05
CA ASP A 427 6.81 -7.43 0.42
C ASP A 427 6.70 -5.97 0.88
N TRP A 428 7.77 -5.41 1.42
CA TRP A 428 7.85 -4.00 1.77
C TRP A 428 7.68 -3.11 0.53
N ARG A 429 7.01 -1.99 0.69
CA ARG A 429 6.79 -1.01 -0.36
C ARG A 429 6.82 0.43 0.17
N THR A 430 6.94 1.38 -0.73
CA THR A 430 6.73 2.80 -0.44
C THR A 430 5.24 3.02 -0.17
N PRO A 431 4.85 3.70 0.93
CA PRO A 431 3.44 3.96 1.24
C PRO A 431 2.80 4.92 0.25
N THR A 432 1.50 4.81 0.07
CA THR A 432 0.69 5.86 -0.57
C THR A 432 0.54 7.08 0.34
N VAL A 433 0.07 8.20 -0.20
CA VAL A 433 -0.12 9.43 0.59
C VAL A 433 -1.17 9.24 1.70
N LYS A 434 -2.23 8.49 1.43
CA LYS A 434 -3.26 8.19 2.44
C LYS A 434 -2.74 7.30 3.56
N GLU A 435 -2.00 6.26 3.20
CA GLU A 435 -1.37 5.40 4.19
C GLU A 435 -0.39 6.16 5.07
N LEU A 436 0.53 6.92 4.48
CA LEU A 436 1.51 7.67 5.28
C LEU A 436 0.85 8.77 6.12
N SER A 437 -0.22 9.40 5.62
CA SER A 437 -1.03 10.38 6.37
C SER A 437 -1.69 9.75 7.60
N SER A 438 -2.01 8.45 7.56
CA SER A 438 -2.62 7.78 8.72
C SER A 438 -1.73 7.74 9.96
N LEU A 439 -0.41 7.86 9.79
CA LEU A 439 0.55 7.94 10.89
C LEU A 439 0.64 9.33 11.54
N VAL A 440 0.07 10.36 10.90
CA VAL A 440 0.19 11.73 11.42
C VAL A 440 -0.64 11.88 12.69
N ASP A 441 0.03 12.21 13.77
CA ASP A 441 -0.59 12.65 15.03
C ASP A 441 -0.59 14.18 15.09
N ARG A 442 -1.73 14.77 14.83
CA ARG A 442 -1.91 16.24 14.81
C ARG A 442 -2.01 16.88 16.18
N CYS A 443 -2.01 16.06 17.23
CA CYS A 443 -1.91 16.53 18.60
C CYS A 443 -0.47 16.84 19.01
N THR A 444 0.49 16.34 18.27
CA THR A 444 1.92 16.57 18.48
C THR A 444 2.51 17.35 17.30
N SER A 445 3.66 17.92 17.51
CA SER A 445 4.43 18.57 16.46
C SER A 445 5.92 18.43 16.73
N SER A 446 6.70 18.40 15.63
CA SER A 446 8.15 18.30 15.68
C SER A 446 8.70 17.11 16.51
N PRO A 447 8.28 15.86 16.23
CA PRO A 447 7.48 15.39 15.08
C PRO A 447 5.99 15.20 15.40
N ALA A 448 5.15 15.32 14.35
CA ALA A 448 3.71 15.05 14.37
C ALA A 448 3.44 13.54 14.13
N ILE A 449 3.89 12.69 15.01
CA ILE A 449 3.73 11.22 14.97
C ILE A 449 3.83 10.68 16.40
N ASN A 450 3.25 9.52 16.64
CA ASN A 450 3.41 8.82 17.93
C ASN A 450 4.88 8.44 18.17
N GLY A 451 5.56 9.17 19.05
CA GLY A 451 6.98 9.00 19.33
C GLY A 451 7.31 7.74 20.15
N THR A 452 6.33 7.12 20.80
CA THR A 452 6.50 5.85 21.53
C THR A 452 6.70 4.70 20.55
N ASN A 453 5.82 4.61 19.56
CA ASN A 453 5.83 3.52 18.58
C ASN A 453 6.75 3.81 17.37
N PHE A 454 7.04 5.08 17.08
CA PHE A 454 7.93 5.51 16.00
C PHE A 454 9.01 6.44 16.55
N PRO A 455 9.96 5.92 17.35
CA PRO A 455 10.98 6.73 18.00
C PRO A 455 11.92 7.36 16.98
N ASN A 456 12.56 8.46 17.39
CA ASN A 456 13.55 9.20 16.61
C ASN A 456 13.09 9.54 15.17
N ASN A 457 11.78 9.73 14.99
CA ASN A 457 11.26 10.21 13.70
C ASN A 457 11.76 11.63 13.46
N THR A 458 12.34 11.88 12.32
CA THR A 458 12.81 13.23 11.95
C THR A 458 11.62 14.15 11.70
N SER A 459 11.69 15.37 12.23
CA SER A 459 10.71 16.44 11.98
C SER A 459 10.90 17.01 10.57
N THR A 460 10.52 16.22 9.55
CA THR A 460 10.73 16.57 8.14
C THR A 460 9.82 15.76 7.22
N SER A 461 10.02 15.91 5.92
CA SER A 461 9.18 15.35 4.88
C SER A 461 9.58 13.92 4.51
N PHE A 462 8.59 13.05 4.43
CA PHE A 462 8.69 11.68 3.97
C PHE A 462 7.94 11.51 2.64
N VAL A 463 8.60 10.89 1.66
CA VAL A 463 8.05 10.67 0.33
C VAL A 463 7.02 9.54 0.35
N THR A 464 6.07 9.61 -0.58
CA THR A 464 5.09 8.56 -0.85
C THR A 464 5.24 8.01 -2.28
N SER A 465 4.58 6.90 -2.57
CA SER A 465 4.48 6.36 -3.92
C SER A 465 3.50 7.13 -4.81
N SER A 466 2.65 7.98 -4.22
CA SER A 466 1.60 8.71 -4.94
C SER A 466 2.20 9.82 -5.80
N VAL A 467 1.99 9.73 -7.12
CA VAL A 467 2.50 10.69 -8.11
C VAL A 467 1.55 11.90 -8.17
N ASN A 468 2.12 13.09 -8.35
CA ASN A 468 1.33 14.28 -8.64
C ASN A 468 0.81 14.24 -10.08
N ALA A 469 -0.50 14.16 -10.26
CA ALA A 469 -1.13 14.10 -11.58
C ALA A 469 -0.87 15.33 -12.47
N ASN A 470 -0.55 16.49 -11.86
CA ASN A 470 -0.20 17.71 -12.61
C ASN A 470 1.26 17.73 -13.07
N ASN A 471 2.14 16.95 -12.42
CA ASN A 471 3.56 16.90 -12.74
C ASN A 471 4.13 15.56 -12.29
N LEU A 472 4.30 14.65 -13.22
CA LEU A 472 4.74 13.27 -12.96
C LEU A 472 6.17 13.16 -12.41
N ALA A 473 6.95 14.24 -12.39
CA ALA A 473 8.25 14.31 -11.72
C ALA A 473 8.14 14.69 -10.23
N GLN A 474 6.92 14.93 -9.73
CA GLN A 474 6.64 15.25 -8.34
C GLN A 474 5.79 14.17 -7.69
N TYR A 475 5.98 14.02 -6.40
CA TYR A 475 5.30 13.04 -5.56
C TYR A 475 4.65 13.75 -4.37
N TRP A 476 3.58 13.18 -3.89
CA TRP A 476 3.01 13.58 -2.61
C TRP A 476 3.98 13.21 -1.49
N TYR A 477 4.08 14.06 -0.49
CA TYR A 477 4.85 13.81 0.72
C TYR A 477 4.09 14.26 1.97
N VAL A 478 4.40 13.64 3.10
CA VAL A 478 3.92 14.02 4.42
C VAL A 478 5.05 14.66 5.18
N ASP A 479 4.81 15.87 5.69
CA ASP A 479 5.77 16.58 6.55
C ASP A 479 5.44 16.33 8.02
N PHE A 480 6.23 15.53 8.68
CA PHE A 480 6.06 15.24 10.09
C PHE A 480 6.56 16.36 11.02
N ALA A 481 7.12 17.47 10.52
CA ALA A 481 7.36 18.62 11.38
C ALA A 481 6.04 19.18 11.91
N GLN A 482 5.03 19.26 11.07
CA GLN A 482 3.72 19.85 11.40
C GLN A 482 2.51 18.99 11.04
N GLY A 483 2.68 17.89 10.32
CA GLY A 483 1.58 17.04 9.85
C GLY A 483 0.91 17.53 8.57
N THR A 484 1.59 18.35 7.78
CA THR A 484 1.11 18.85 6.48
C THR A 484 1.35 17.85 5.35
N ILE A 485 0.58 17.98 4.26
CA ILE A 485 0.71 17.15 3.06
C ILE A 485 0.80 18.07 1.85
N ALA A 486 1.81 17.85 1.01
CA ALA A 486 2.06 18.65 -0.18
C ALA A 486 2.73 17.84 -1.28
N VAL A 487 3.02 18.47 -2.42
CA VAL A 487 3.70 17.85 -3.56
C VAL A 487 5.10 18.45 -3.76
N GLY A 488 6.01 17.65 -4.24
CA GLY A 488 7.38 18.09 -4.55
C GLY A 488 8.23 16.95 -5.11
N PRO A 489 9.50 17.23 -5.46
CA PRO A 489 10.41 16.21 -5.93
C PRO A 489 10.69 15.18 -4.84
N PRO A 490 10.99 13.92 -5.19
CA PRO A 490 11.33 12.88 -4.20
C PRO A 490 12.70 13.11 -3.56
N THR A 491 13.55 13.93 -4.20
CA THR A 491 14.92 14.22 -3.78
C THR A 491 14.97 14.84 -2.39
N GLY A 492 15.87 14.35 -1.56
CA GLY A 492 16.13 14.89 -0.22
C GLY A 492 15.06 14.58 0.81
N LYS A 493 14.08 13.71 0.48
CA LYS A 493 13.05 13.26 1.42
C LYS A 493 13.43 11.92 2.03
N TYR A 494 12.92 11.69 3.23
CA TYR A 494 13.07 10.42 3.94
C TYR A 494 12.02 9.40 3.47
N LEU A 495 12.25 8.13 3.83
CA LEU A 495 11.37 7.02 3.49
C LEU A 495 11.04 6.22 4.76
N ARG A 496 9.81 5.77 4.87
CA ARG A 496 9.36 4.73 5.79
C ARG A 496 8.61 3.69 4.99
N LEU A 497 8.96 2.44 5.15
CA LEU A 497 8.31 1.35 4.41
C LEU A 497 7.08 0.84 5.15
N VAL A 498 6.13 0.40 4.35
CA VAL A 498 4.88 -0.23 4.77
C VAL A 498 4.73 -1.57 4.05
N ARG A 499 4.06 -2.51 4.65
CA ARG A 499 3.61 -3.76 4.04
C ARG A 499 2.21 -4.10 4.51
N ALA A 500 1.56 -5.09 3.85
CA ALA A 500 0.17 -5.47 4.09
C ALA A 500 -0.81 -4.28 3.95
N GLY A 501 -2.06 -4.53 4.07
CA GLY A 501 -3.07 -3.50 3.89
C GLY A 501 -3.38 -3.22 2.43
N GLN A 502 -3.90 -2.08 2.16
CA GLN A 502 -4.66 -1.64 0.99
C GLN A 502 -3.96 -1.68 -0.34
#